data_9e106cee1de7df9db96ca9247101e1b4
#
_entry.id   9e106cee1de7df9db96ca9247101e1b4
#
_cell.length_a   1.000
_cell.length_b   1.000
_cell.length_c   1.000
_cell.angle_alpha   90.00
_cell.angle_beta   90.00
_cell.angle_gamma   90.00
#
_symmetry.space_group_name_H-M   'P 1'
#
loop_
_entity.id
_entity.type
_entity.pdbx_description
1 polymer ?
#
loop_
_entity_poly.entity_id
_entity_poly.type
_entity_poly.pdbx_seq_one_letter_code
_entity_poly.pdbx_strand_id
1 'polypeptide(L)'
;VKKLGIPAEFPAFRAVYSILFTHNDSLLWLGTSGYGLIKLSLQREGKSYRVTDMKQYKSPGPSSPSNNIIYSVIAGYDENELWLGTRGGGINKFDIASERFRQMNEIDPGLSLTNNDVIYLTKGDSASIWIGTSYGLNRLFPTATPPSITEYTDNNGLPNNTIHGILKDENGNIWASTNQGISFIDLPS
;
A
#
# COMPACT_ATOMS: atom_id res chain seq x y z
N VAL A 1 -5.40 -17.28 -20.79
CA VAL A 1 -5.39 -15.93 -20.16
C VAL A 1 -6.42 -15.07 -20.86
N LYS A 2 -7.32 -14.45 -20.10
CA LYS A 2 -8.32 -13.51 -20.63
C LYS A 2 -7.97 -12.11 -20.13
N LYS A 3 -8.09 -11.10 -20.99
CA LYS A 3 -7.99 -9.69 -20.62
C LYS A 3 -9.31 -9.30 -19.93
N LEU A 4 -9.23 -8.63 -18.77
CA LEU A 4 -10.39 -7.99 -18.16
C LEU A 4 -10.86 -6.86 -19.08
N GLY A 5 -12.10 -6.97 -19.56
CA GLY A 5 -12.71 -5.91 -20.37
C GLY A 5 -13.05 -4.71 -19.53
N ILE A 6 -12.33 -3.61 -19.74
CA ILE A 6 -12.69 -2.31 -19.19
C ILE A 6 -13.50 -1.60 -20.26
N PRO A 7 -14.77 -1.20 -19.97
CA PRO A 7 -15.61 -0.49 -20.92
C PRO A 7 -14.94 0.76 -21.47
N ALA A 8 -15.18 1.06 -22.77
CA ALA A 8 -14.49 2.14 -23.48
C ALA A 8 -14.78 3.54 -22.96
N GLU A 9 -15.88 3.69 -22.23
CA GLU A 9 -16.29 4.95 -21.56
C GLU A 9 -15.40 5.30 -20.37
N PHE A 10 -14.63 4.33 -19.84
CA PHE A 10 -13.71 4.59 -18.73
C PHE A 10 -12.33 5.04 -19.23
N PRO A 11 -11.66 5.95 -18.48
CA PRO A 11 -10.33 6.41 -18.84
C PRO A 11 -9.33 5.25 -18.97
N ALA A 12 -8.54 5.25 -20.03
CA ALA A 12 -7.46 4.28 -20.18
C ALA A 12 -6.34 4.57 -19.15
N PHE A 13 -5.88 3.53 -18.47
CA PHE A 13 -4.68 3.55 -17.65
C PHE A 13 -3.69 2.49 -18.16
N ARG A 14 -2.39 2.72 -17.99
CA ARG A 14 -1.37 1.87 -18.61
C ARG A 14 -0.71 0.91 -17.64
N ALA A 15 0.09 1.40 -16.72
CA ALA A 15 0.82 0.54 -15.80
C ALA A 15 0.08 0.41 -14.46
N VAL A 16 -0.13 -0.82 -14.01
CA VAL A 16 -0.67 -1.18 -12.71
C VAL A 16 0.46 -1.82 -11.91
N TYR A 17 0.76 -1.27 -10.74
CA TYR A 17 1.81 -1.76 -9.85
C TYR A 17 1.27 -2.65 -8.74
N SER A 18 0.05 -2.40 -8.31
CA SER A 18 -0.58 -3.15 -7.22
C SER A 18 -2.04 -3.43 -7.51
N ILE A 19 -2.50 -4.61 -7.12
CA ILE A 19 -3.90 -5.03 -7.22
C ILE A 19 -4.35 -5.61 -5.88
N LEU A 20 -5.59 -5.30 -5.50
CA LEU A 20 -6.18 -5.79 -4.27
C LEU A 20 -7.68 -6.00 -4.45
N PHE A 21 -8.16 -7.18 -4.05
CA PHE A 21 -9.60 -7.45 -3.91
C PHE A 21 -10.08 -7.15 -2.49
N THR A 22 -11.26 -6.57 -2.38
CA THR A 22 -11.99 -6.38 -1.12
C THR A 22 -13.48 -6.67 -1.31
N HIS A 23 -14.26 -6.71 -0.22
CA HIS A 23 -15.71 -6.88 -0.22
C HIS A 23 -16.14 -8.14 -1.00
N ASN A 24 -15.57 -9.30 -0.63
CA ASN A 24 -15.85 -10.60 -1.28
C ASN A 24 -15.66 -10.55 -2.81
N ASP A 25 -14.56 -9.99 -3.25
CA ASP A 25 -14.16 -9.83 -4.67
C ASP A 25 -15.10 -8.96 -5.52
N SER A 26 -15.98 -8.17 -4.89
CA SER A 26 -16.83 -7.23 -5.61
C SER A 26 -16.13 -5.90 -5.94
N LEU A 27 -15.05 -5.57 -5.22
CA LEU A 27 -14.24 -4.39 -5.47
C LEU A 27 -12.80 -4.78 -5.78
N LEU A 28 -12.27 -4.28 -6.89
CA LEU A 28 -10.87 -4.40 -7.28
C LEU A 28 -10.21 -3.03 -7.25
N TRP A 29 -9.17 -2.90 -6.45
CA TRP A 29 -8.38 -1.69 -6.29
C TRP A 29 -7.07 -1.82 -7.06
N LEU A 30 -6.71 -0.76 -7.81
CA LEU A 30 -5.50 -0.72 -8.63
C LEU A 30 -4.65 0.47 -8.23
N GLY A 31 -3.42 0.21 -7.77
CA GLY A 31 -2.36 1.20 -7.66
C GLY A 31 -1.67 1.37 -9.00
N THR A 32 -1.61 2.61 -9.52
CA THR A 32 -1.19 2.86 -10.90
C THR A 32 0.03 3.77 -11.02
N SER A 33 0.64 3.76 -12.20
CA SER A 33 1.70 4.68 -12.59
C SER A 33 1.13 5.97 -13.18
N GLY A 34 0.84 6.95 -12.30
CA GLY A 34 0.44 8.29 -12.70
C GLY A 34 -1.08 8.51 -12.87
N TYR A 35 -1.91 7.48 -12.62
CA TYR A 35 -3.37 7.59 -12.68
C TYR A 35 -4.03 7.56 -11.29
N GLY A 36 -3.24 7.53 -10.23
CA GLY A 36 -3.73 7.46 -8.85
C GLY A 36 -4.28 6.10 -8.47
N LEU A 37 -5.24 6.07 -7.56
CA LEU A 37 -5.97 4.89 -7.15
C LEU A 37 -7.21 4.72 -8.04
N ILE A 38 -7.40 3.50 -8.57
CA ILE A 38 -8.58 3.15 -9.34
C ILE A 38 -9.37 2.08 -8.57
N LYS A 39 -10.66 2.32 -8.43
CA LYS A 39 -11.65 1.37 -7.93
C LYS A 39 -12.46 0.82 -9.10
N LEU A 40 -12.53 -0.47 -9.25
CA LEU A 40 -13.44 -1.15 -10.17
C LEU A 40 -14.49 -1.90 -9.36
N SER A 41 -15.76 -1.64 -9.64
CA SER A 41 -16.86 -2.46 -9.15
C SER A 41 -17.05 -3.65 -10.09
N LEU A 42 -17.12 -4.84 -9.53
CA LEU A 42 -17.14 -6.07 -10.28
C LEU A 42 -18.42 -6.87 -10.01
N GLN A 43 -18.99 -7.40 -11.04
CA GLN A 43 -20.04 -8.42 -10.97
C GLN A 43 -19.47 -9.76 -11.43
N ARG A 44 -19.62 -10.78 -10.60
CA ARG A 44 -19.20 -12.14 -10.96
C ARG A 44 -20.19 -12.76 -11.94
N GLU A 45 -19.67 -13.31 -13.04
CA GLU A 45 -20.43 -14.01 -14.09
C GLU A 45 -19.84 -15.42 -14.28
N GLY A 46 -20.28 -16.36 -13.44
CA GLY A 46 -19.73 -17.72 -13.41
C GLY A 46 -18.26 -17.74 -13.00
N LYS A 47 -17.35 -18.05 -13.94
CA LYS A 47 -15.89 -18.03 -13.75
C LYS A 47 -15.22 -16.74 -14.25
N SER A 48 -16.00 -15.71 -14.61
CA SER A 48 -15.52 -14.44 -15.14
C SER A 48 -16.03 -13.29 -14.29
N TYR A 49 -15.49 -12.11 -14.55
CA TYR A 49 -15.95 -10.87 -13.94
C TYR A 49 -16.27 -9.84 -15.02
N ARG A 50 -17.31 -9.07 -14.79
CA ARG A 50 -17.66 -7.89 -15.59
C ARG A 50 -17.44 -6.63 -14.74
N VAL A 51 -16.79 -5.62 -15.31
CA VAL A 51 -16.69 -4.29 -14.70
C VAL A 51 -18.00 -3.58 -14.86
N THR A 52 -18.63 -3.18 -13.76
CA THR A 52 -19.92 -2.49 -13.73
C THR A 52 -19.80 -1.01 -13.47
N ASP A 53 -18.72 -0.61 -12.79
CA ASP A 53 -18.42 0.80 -12.48
C ASP A 53 -16.92 1.00 -12.30
N MET A 54 -16.43 2.22 -12.55
CA MET A 54 -15.06 2.62 -12.32
C MET A 54 -14.99 4.01 -11.70
N LYS A 55 -14.23 4.15 -10.61
CA LYS A 55 -13.93 5.42 -9.99
C LYS A 55 -12.43 5.64 -9.89
N GLN A 56 -11.99 6.84 -10.22
CA GLN A 56 -10.60 7.26 -10.14
C GLN A 56 -10.41 8.32 -9.04
N TYR A 57 -9.40 8.10 -8.20
CA TYR A 57 -8.94 9.05 -7.18
C TYR A 57 -7.56 9.54 -7.60
N LYS A 58 -7.47 10.80 -8.03
CA LYS A 58 -6.26 11.38 -8.61
C LYS A 58 -5.98 12.78 -8.05
N SER A 59 -4.72 13.05 -7.74
CA SER A 59 -4.23 14.38 -7.34
C SER A 59 -3.95 15.26 -8.58
N PRO A 60 -4.26 16.59 -8.53
CA PRO A 60 -4.97 17.27 -7.46
C PRO A 60 -6.47 16.97 -7.46
N GLY A 61 -7.06 16.91 -6.27
CA GLY A 61 -8.49 16.68 -6.10
C GLY A 61 -8.90 16.84 -4.63
N PRO A 62 -10.22 17.03 -4.36
CA PRO A 62 -10.72 17.29 -2.99
C PRO A 62 -10.54 16.08 -2.05
N SER A 63 -10.49 14.89 -2.61
CA SER A 63 -10.14 13.66 -1.92
C SER A 63 -9.23 12.87 -2.85
N SER A 64 -7.94 12.96 -2.62
CA SER A 64 -6.93 12.39 -3.51
C SER A 64 -5.73 11.85 -2.75
N PRO A 65 -5.02 10.85 -3.31
CA PRO A 65 -3.77 10.41 -2.74
C PRO A 65 -2.70 11.52 -2.82
N SER A 66 -1.69 11.43 -1.98
CA SER A 66 -0.56 12.36 -1.94
C SER A 66 0.27 12.39 -3.23
N ASN A 67 0.24 11.29 -3.99
CA ASN A 67 0.88 11.18 -5.31
C ASN A 67 0.08 10.23 -6.20
N ASN A 68 0.14 10.45 -7.53
CA ASN A 68 -0.57 9.63 -8.52
C ASN A 68 0.17 8.35 -8.91
N ILE A 69 1.41 8.17 -8.47
CA ILE A 69 2.14 6.92 -8.62
C ILE A 69 2.01 6.15 -7.31
N ILE A 70 1.22 5.08 -7.35
CA ILE A 70 0.92 4.22 -6.21
C ILE A 70 1.55 2.87 -6.45
N TYR A 71 2.59 2.56 -5.67
CA TYR A 71 3.35 1.31 -5.81
C TYR A 71 2.69 0.12 -5.11
N SER A 72 2.06 0.36 -3.97
CA SER A 72 1.48 -0.69 -3.13
C SER A 72 0.13 -0.29 -2.58
N VAL A 73 -0.83 -1.22 -2.58
CA VAL A 73 -2.15 -1.09 -1.96
C VAL A 73 -2.42 -2.34 -1.16
N ILE A 74 -2.73 -2.19 0.13
CA ILE A 74 -3.12 -3.28 1.01
C ILE A 74 -4.43 -2.95 1.73
N ALA A 75 -5.19 -3.98 2.11
CA ALA A 75 -6.31 -3.82 3.02
C ALA A 75 -5.81 -3.49 4.43
N GLY A 76 -6.49 -2.60 5.12
CA GLY A 76 -6.24 -2.30 6.51
C GLY A 76 -6.73 -3.41 7.46
N TYR A 77 -6.80 -3.10 8.74
CA TYR A 77 -7.35 -4.00 9.77
C TYR A 77 -8.86 -3.85 9.92
N ASP A 78 -9.40 -2.73 9.47
CA ASP A 78 -10.83 -2.52 9.27
C ASP A 78 -11.20 -2.84 7.82
N GLU A 79 -12.42 -3.36 7.57
CA GLU A 79 -12.88 -3.73 6.23
C GLU A 79 -13.03 -2.53 5.28
N ASN A 80 -13.22 -1.33 5.83
CA ASN A 80 -13.32 -0.07 5.09
C ASN A 80 -11.99 0.68 4.96
N GLU A 81 -10.88 0.05 5.32
CA GLU A 81 -9.58 0.70 5.35
C GLU A 81 -8.63 0.16 4.29
N LEU A 82 -8.03 1.05 3.51
CA LEU A 82 -6.87 0.73 2.66
C LEU A 82 -5.66 1.55 3.08
N TRP A 83 -4.48 0.97 2.87
CA TRP A 83 -3.20 1.65 2.98
C TRP A 83 -2.50 1.65 1.63
N LEU A 84 -1.97 2.81 1.24
CA LEU A 84 -1.32 3.03 -0.04
C LEU A 84 0.09 3.57 0.17
N GLY A 85 1.05 2.93 -0.50
CA GLY A 85 2.42 3.44 -0.62
C GLY A 85 2.57 4.21 -1.92
N THR A 86 3.10 5.43 -1.84
CA THR A 86 3.22 6.33 -2.99
C THR A 86 4.66 6.76 -3.26
N ARG A 87 4.93 7.17 -4.49
CA ARG A 87 6.22 7.73 -4.88
C ARG A 87 6.37 9.15 -4.31
N GLY A 88 7.28 9.31 -3.35
CA GLY A 88 7.61 10.62 -2.78
C GLY A 88 6.50 11.29 -1.96
N GLY A 89 5.34 10.65 -1.78
CA GLY A 89 4.21 11.21 -1.02
C GLY A 89 3.94 10.49 0.30
N GLY A 90 4.82 9.58 0.73
CA GLY A 90 4.64 8.79 1.95
C GLY A 90 3.54 7.74 1.82
N ILE A 91 2.91 7.42 2.94
CA ILE A 91 1.76 6.53 2.96
C ILE A 91 0.46 7.31 3.09
N ASN A 92 -0.60 6.71 2.56
CA ASN A 92 -1.95 7.23 2.69
C ASN A 92 -2.84 6.15 3.29
N LYS A 93 -3.63 6.53 4.28
CA LYS A 93 -4.77 5.78 4.72
C LYS A 93 -5.98 6.27 3.93
N PHE A 94 -6.74 5.35 3.34
CA PHE A 94 -7.97 5.65 2.62
C PHE A 94 -9.14 4.96 3.29
N ASP A 95 -10.16 5.71 3.63
CA ASP A 95 -11.42 5.20 4.14
C ASP A 95 -12.40 5.00 2.99
N ILE A 96 -12.81 3.75 2.76
CA ILE A 96 -13.64 3.36 1.62
C ILE A 96 -15.05 3.94 1.72
N ALA A 97 -15.62 4.01 2.93
CA ALA A 97 -16.99 4.44 3.15
C ALA A 97 -17.15 5.95 2.97
N SER A 98 -16.23 6.74 3.53
CA SER A 98 -16.25 8.20 3.40
C SER A 98 -15.48 8.71 2.17
N GLU A 99 -14.72 7.83 1.51
CA GLU A 99 -13.84 8.12 0.38
C GLU A 99 -12.79 9.21 0.68
N ARG A 100 -12.27 9.23 1.91
CA ARG A 100 -11.30 10.23 2.36
C ARG A 100 -9.91 9.65 2.49
N PHE A 101 -8.93 10.44 2.06
CA PHE A 101 -7.50 10.17 2.27
C PHE A 101 -6.99 10.91 3.50
N ARG A 102 -6.12 10.24 4.26
CA ARG A 102 -5.24 10.82 5.26
C ARG A 102 -3.81 10.46 4.90
N GLN A 103 -2.99 11.45 4.65
CA GLN A 103 -1.56 11.28 4.36
C GLN A 103 -0.76 11.19 5.67
N MET A 104 0.31 10.38 5.65
CA MET A 104 1.38 10.33 6.67
C MET A 104 2.71 10.29 5.93
N ASN A 105 3.66 11.10 6.36
CA ASN A 105 4.95 11.27 5.69
C ASN A 105 6.10 11.51 6.69
N GLU A 106 7.32 11.76 6.19
CA GLU A 106 8.53 11.95 7.02
C GLU A 106 8.51 13.19 7.91
N ILE A 107 7.56 14.11 7.72
CA ILE A 107 7.43 15.34 8.52
C ILE A 107 6.33 15.27 9.59
N ASP A 108 5.58 14.18 9.68
CA ASP A 108 4.55 14.02 10.72
C ASP A 108 5.21 13.82 12.09
N PRO A 109 4.96 14.69 13.09
CA PRO A 109 5.58 14.56 14.40
C PRO A 109 5.27 13.20 15.05
N GLY A 110 6.32 12.45 15.39
CA GLY A 110 6.22 11.12 16.00
C GLY A 110 5.82 9.98 15.08
N LEU A 111 5.64 10.25 13.77
CA LEU A 111 5.30 9.27 12.75
C LEU A 111 6.16 9.42 11.50
N SER A 112 7.38 9.94 11.65
CA SER A 112 8.30 10.12 10.54
C SER A 112 8.64 8.79 9.88
N LEU A 113 8.48 8.73 8.56
CA LEU A 113 9.01 7.64 7.76
C LEU A 113 10.49 7.87 7.48
N THR A 114 11.26 6.80 7.34
CA THR A 114 12.66 6.88 6.89
C THR A 114 12.81 7.55 5.52
N ASN A 115 11.78 7.44 4.67
CA ASN A 115 11.69 8.12 3.37
C ASN A 115 10.25 8.11 2.85
N ASN A 116 9.88 9.14 2.08
CA ASN A 116 8.54 9.28 1.48
C ASN A 116 8.33 8.46 0.20
N ASP A 117 9.37 7.84 -0.35
CA ASP A 117 9.23 6.96 -1.52
C ASP A 117 8.90 5.54 -1.05
N VAL A 118 7.61 5.27 -0.86
CA VAL A 118 7.10 4.03 -0.27
C VAL A 118 6.84 3.00 -1.37
N ILE A 119 7.70 1.97 -1.41
CA ILE A 119 7.72 0.97 -2.49
C ILE A 119 6.82 -0.21 -2.16
N TYR A 120 6.81 -0.68 -0.91
CA TYR A 120 6.11 -1.90 -0.53
C TYR A 120 5.44 -1.77 0.83
N LEU A 121 4.23 -2.35 0.93
CA LEU A 121 3.47 -2.45 2.18
C LEU A 121 3.08 -3.89 2.43
N THR A 122 3.11 -4.32 3.70
CA THR A 122 2.50 -5.57 4.14
C THR A 122 1.99 -5.48 5.57
N LYS A 123 0.98 -6.29 5.91
CA LYS A 123 0.51 -6.40 7.29
C LYS A 123 1.52 -7.17 8.14
N GLY A 124 1.76 -6.64 9.34
CA GLY A 124 2.49 -7.33 10.40
C GLY A 124 1.54 -7.95 11.43
N ASP A 125 2.08 -8.36 12.56
CA ASP A 125 1.31 -8.76 13.73
C ASP A 125 0.92 -7.55 14.59
N SER A 126 0.04 -7.76 15.57
CA SER A 126 -0.40 -6.71 16.50
C SER A 126 -0.90 -5.43 15.84
N ALA A 127 -1.66 -5.57 14.75
CA ALA A 127 -2.18 -4.49 13.93
C ALA A 127 -1.08 -3.54 13.38
N SER A 128 0.15 -4.04 13.17
CA SER A 128 1.24 -3.25 12.60
C SER A 128 1.30 -3.34 11.08
N ILE A 129 1.85 -2.32 10.44
CA ILE A 129 2.10 -2.26 9.00
C ILE A 129 3.59 -2.11 8.77
N TRP A 130 4.15 -2.99 7.94
CA TRP A 130 5.52 -2.90 7.47
C TRP A 130 5.58 -2.09 6.19
N ILE A 131 6.50 -1.13 6.14
CA ILE A 131 6.61 -0.11 5.10
C ILE A 131 8.04 -0.13 4.59
N GLY A 132 8.23 -0.66 3.39
CA GLY A 132 9.50 -0.63 2.66
C GLY A 132 9.61 0.65 1.84
N THR A 133 10.70 1.39 2.07
CA THR A 133 10.97 2.64 1.37
C THR A 133 12.25 2.54 0.53
N SER A 134 12.55 3.60 -0.22
CA SER A 134 13.85 3.71 -0.90
C SER A 134 15.01 3.95 0.06
N TYR A 135 14.74 4.24 1.33
CA TYR A 135 15.77 4.48 2.35
C TYR A 135 15.36 3.98 3.75
N GLY A 136 15.12 2.69 3.88
CA GLY A 136 14.84 1.99 5.14
C GLY A 136 13.51 1.25 5.14
N LEU A 137 13.35 0.45 6.18
CA LEU A 137 12.16 -0.32 6.51
C LEU A 137 11.55 0.26 7.79
N ASN A 138 10.23 0.43 7.80
CA ASN A 138 9.52 0.97 8.95
C ASN A 138 8.44 -0.02 9.40
N ARG A 139 8.19 -0.07 10.70
CA ARG A 139 7.06 -0.77 11.30
C ARG A 139 6.16 0.23 11.99
N LEU A 140 4.98 0.49 11.41
CA LEU A 140 3.96 1.41 11.92
C LEU A 140 2.95 0.65 12.77
N PHE A 141 2.61 1.20 13.94
CA PHE A 141 1.52 0.77 14.81
C PHE A 141 0.42 1.85 14.81
N PRO A 142 -0.49 1.85 13.82
CA PRO A 142 -1.43 2.95 13.60
C PRO A 142 -2.52 3.05 14.68
N THR A 143 -2.77 1.96 15.41
CA THR A 143 -3.79 1.87 16.49
C THR A 143 -3.23 2.08 17.88
N ALA A 144 -1.90 2.16 18.04
CA ALA A 144 -1.28 2.52 19.32
C ALA A 144 -1.69 3.94 19.75
N THR A 145 -1.65 4.21 21.04
CA THR A 145 -2.01 5.53 21.59
C THR A 145 -0.87 6.10 22.44
N PRO A 146 -0.09 7.06 21.91
CA PRO A 146 -0.14 7.59 20.54
C PRO A 146 0.32 6.57 19.48
N PRO A 147 -0.02 6.74 18.20
CA PRO A 147 0.53 5.92 17.12
C PRO A 147 2.07 6.01 17.12
N SER A 148 2.74 4.91 16.79
CA SER A 148 4.19 4.83 16.85
C SER A 148 4.78 4.15 15.61
N ILE A 149 6.06 4.43 15.35
CA ILE A 149 6.83 3.85 14.26
C ILE A 149 8.19 3.39 14.76
N THR A 150 8.66 2.26 14.24
CA THR A 150 10.02 1.76 14.46
C THR A 150 10.74 1.74 13.12
N GLU A 151 11.96 2.24 13.09
CA GLU A 151 12.77 2.38 11.89
C GLU A 151 13.92 1.37 11.89
N TYR A 152 14.18 0.80 10.71
CA TYR A 152 15.29 -0.11 10.43
C TYR A 152 16.06 0.42 9.22
N THR A 153 17.36 0.63 9.42
CA THR A 153 18.29 1.13 8.40
C THR A 153 19.61 0.35 8.49
N ASP A 154 20.55 0.65 7.61
CA ASP A 154 21.92 0.08 7.67
C ASP A 154 22.65 0.45 8.98
N ASN A 155 22.28 1.57 9.61
CA ASN A 155 22.83 1.94 10.93
C ASN A 155 22.40 1.00 12.06
N ASN A 156 21.32 0.24 11.89
CA ASN A 156 20.78 -0.67 12.91
C ASN A 156 20.47 -2.08 12.41
N GLY A 157 21.14 -2.52 11.33
CA GLY A 157 21.21 -3.93 10.96
C GLY A 157 20.69 -4.32 9.56
N LEU A 158 20.13 -3.41 8.76
CA LEU A 158 19.84 -3.74 7.37
C LEU A 158 21.14 -3.81 6.54
N PRO A 159 21.27 -4.78 5.58
CA PRO A 159 22.42 -4.82 4.70
C PRO A 159 22.43 -3.64 3.69
N ASN A 160 21.28 -3.06 3.40
CA ASN A 160 21.10 -1.89 2.55
C ASN A 160 19.72 -1.28 2.79
N ASN A 161 19.60 0.04 2.61
CA ASN A 161 18.38 0.78 2.92
C ASN A 161 17.28 0.69 1.85
N THR A 162 17.57 0.29 0.62
CA THR A 162 16.55 0.19 -0.42
C THR A 162 15.76 -1.11 -0.28
N ILE A 163 14.49 -1.02 0.05
CA ILE A 163 13.60 -2.17 0.24
C ILE A 163 12.79 -2.41 -1.04
N HIS A 164 12.92 -3.61 -1.61
CA HIS A 164 12.19 -4.01 -2.82
C HIS A 164 10.96 -4.86 -2.55
N GLY A 165 10.98 -5.65 -1.48
CA GLY A 165 9.87 -6.51 -1.10
C GLY A 165 9.97 -6.93 0.36
N ILE A 166 8.83 -7.25 0.95
CA ILE A 166 8.70 -7.69 2.34
C ILE A 166 7.83 -8.93 2.35
N LEU A 167 8.28 -9.97 3.02
CA LEU A 167 7.53 -11.19 3.24
C LEU A 167 7.41 -11.44 4.74
N LYS A 168 6.23 -11.79 5.21
CA LYS A 168 6.01 -12.33 6.56
C LYS A 168 5.93 -13.84 6.46
N ASP A 169 6.75 -14.57 7.25
CA ASP A 169 6.70 -16.02 7.32
C ASP A 169 5.60 -16.53 8.29
N GLU A 170 5.44 -17.85 8.36
CA GLU A 170 4.42 -18.49 9.20
C GLU A 170 4.66 -18.28 10.71
N ASN A 171 5.89 -17.98 11.11
CA ASN A 171 6.26 -17.69 12.50
C ASN A 171 6.09 -16.20 12.86
N GLY A 172 5.68 -15.37 11.88
CA GLY A 172 5.52 -13.93 12.08
C GLY A 172 6.77 -13.10 11.78
N ASN A 173 7.92 -13.74 11.48
CA ASN A 173 9.15 -13.04 11.18
C ASN A 173 9.07 -12.32 9.83
N ILE A 174 9.89 -11.31 9.67
CA ILE A 174 9.92 -10.49 8.46
C ILE A 174 11.20 -10.73 7.67
N TRP A 175 11.02 -10.94 6.39
CA TRP A 175 12.08 -11.04 5.40
C TRP A 175 12.00 -9.84 4.46
N ALA A 176 13.07 -9.08 4.32
CA ALA A 176 13.12 -7.91 3.43
C ALA A 176 14.22 -8.08 2.40
N SER A 177 13.89 -7.93 1.12
CA SER A 177 14.88 -7.91 0.05
C SER A 177 15.38 -6.50 -0.20
N THR A 178 16.71 -6.38 -0.37
CA THR A 178 17.41 -5.11 -0.56
C THR A 178 18.36 -5.16 -1.76
N ASN A 179 19.00 -4.04 -2.10
CA ASN A 179 20.05 -4.01 -3.14
C ASN A 179 21.31 -4.85 -2.75
N GLN A 180 21.48 -5.21 -1.47
CA GLN A 180 22.64 -5.98 -0.98
C GLN A 180 22.22 -7.25 -0.24
N GLY A 181 21.23 -7.97 -0.77
CA GLY A 181 20.79 -9.24 -0.22
C GLY A 181 19.48 -9.16 0.56
N ILE A 182 19.33 -10.05 1.54
CA ILE A 182 18.09 -10.27 2.29
C ILE A 182 18.36 -10.01 3.76
N SER A 183 17.46 -9.26 4.39
CA SER A 183 17.36 -9.10 5.84
C SER A 183 16.35 -10.08 6.41
N PHE A 184 16.68 -10.65 7.56
CA PHE A 184 15.77 -11.41 8.41
C PHE A 184 15.58 -10.64 9.73
N ILE A 185 14.34 -10.38 10.10
CA ILE A 185 13.98 -9.70 11.34
C ILE A 185 13.18 -10.68 12.17
N ASP A 186 13.83 -11.19 13.21
CA ASP A 186 13.21 -12.04 14.22
C ASP A 186 12.38 -11.16 15.16
N LEU A 187 11.09 -11.43 15.21
CA LEU A 187 10.18 -10.70 16.08
C LEU A 187 9.90 -11.57 17.31
N PRO A 188 10.15 -11.06 18.53
CA PRO A 188 9.78 -11.79 19.73
C PRO A 188 8.28 -12.09 19.74
N SER A 189 7.98 -13.38 19.94
CA SER A 189 6.62 -13.94 20.05
C SER A 189 5.85 -13.38 21.25
#